data_1c928404e50eb85af0fdc9966196d7e8
#
_entry.id   1c928404e50eb85af0fdc9966196d7e8
#
_cell.length_a   1.000
_cell.length_b   1.000
_cell.length_c   1.000
_cell.angle_alpha   90.00
_cell.angle_beta   90.00
_cell.angle_gamma   90.00
#
_symmetry.space_group_name_H-M   'P 1'
#
loop_
_entity.id
_entity.type
_entity.pdbx_description
1 polymer ?
#
loop_
_entity_poly.entity_id
_entity_poly.type
_entity_poly.pdbx_seq_one_letter_code
_entity_poly.pdbx_strand_id
1 'polypeptide(L)'
;MGSKRAVILAGGKGKRLRPYTVVLPKPLMPIGEYPILEVVVRQLINNGFNHISMAVNHQASLIKTFFGNGEKWSVKIDYFQEQKPLGTMGPLSNISDLPDDFLVMNGDILTDLNFDFFYKEHIKNNSIFTICSSERSQKIDYGVLESDSNGFLTKFNEKPNLDYLVSMGIYMVNKKVTNFIPNSFYGFDSLMLDLLRKKEKVSIKEFSGYWL
;
A
#
# COMPACT_ATOMS: atom_id res chain seq x y z
N MET A 1 -2.54 20.61 15.44
CA MET A 1 -2.84 19.44 14.60
C MET A 1 -1.87 18.35 14.96
N GLY A 2 -2.35 17.10 15.23
CA GLY A 2 -1.46 15.98 15.54
C GLY A 2 -0.53 15.64 14.38
N SER A 3 0.62 15.03 14.67
CA SER A 3 1.57 14.58 13.66
C SER A 3 0.96 13.47 12.80
N LYS A 4 0.83 13.69 11.49
CA LYS A 4 0.43 12.63 10.55
C LYS A 4 1.67 11.84 10.13
N ARG A 5 1.61 10.52 10.30
CA ARG A 5 2.70 9.62 9.93
C ARG A 5 2.31 8.73 8.76
N ALA A 6 3.25 8.52 7.85
CA ALA A 6 3.15 7.54 6.78
C ALA A 6 4.25 6.48 6.92
N VAL A 7 3.88 5.21 6.70
CA VAL A 7 4.81 4.09 6.58
C VAL A 7 4.90 3.72 5.10
N ILE A 8 6.08 3.82 4.52
CA ILE A 8 6.33 3.48 3.12
C ILE A 8 7.05 2.14 3.04
N LEU A 9 6.45 1.19 2.32
CA LEU A 9 7.00 -0.13 2.08
C LEU A 9 7.95 -0.07 0.87
N ALA A 10 9.25 0.04 1.11
CA ALA A 10 10.28 0.22 0.09
C ALA A 10 11.32 -0.92 0.05
N GLY A 11 11.01 -2.08 0.68
CA GLY A 11 11.93 -3.23 0.78
C GLY A 11 11.93 -4.17 -0.44
N GLY A 12 11.12 -3.94 -1.45
CA GLY A 12 10.92 -4.82 -2.60
C GLY A 12 12.16 -4.93 -3.50
N LYS A 13 12.47 -6.16 -3.98
CA LYS A 13 13.62 -6.43 -4.87
C LYS A 13 13.44 -5.97 -6.32
N GLY A 14 12.26 -5.51 -6.73
CA GLY A 14 12.00 -5.01 -8.08
C GLY A 14 12.31 -6.00 -9.22
N LYS A 15 12.14 -7.31 -9.03
CA LYS A 15 12.58 -8.35 -9.98
C LYS A 15 12.07 -8.18 -11.41
N ARG A 16 10.88 -7.61 -11.59
CA ARG A 16 10.24 -7.36 -12.90
C ARG A 16 10.95 -6.28 -13.73
N LEU A 17 11.72 -5.41 -13.08
CA LEU A 17 12.48 -4.33 -13.71
C LEU A 17 13.98 -4.67 -13.89
N ARG A 18 14.39 -5.94 -13.79
CA ARG A 18 15.76 -6.34 -14.13
C ARG A 18 16.03 -6.11 -15.61
N PRO A 19 17.26 -5.67 -16.00
CA PRO A 19 18.46 -5.59 -15.16
C PRO A 19 18.61 -4.29 -14.36
N TYR A 20 17.78 -3.28 -14.56
CA TYR A 20 17.94 -1.95 -13.93
C TYR A 20 17.99 -2.01 -12.39
N THR A 21 17.17 -2.85 -11.79
CA THR A 21 17.11 -3.01 -10.31
C THR A 21 18.25 -3.83 -9.71
N VAL A 22 19.26 -4.20 -10.49
CA VAL A 22 20.52 -4.75 -10.00
C VAL A 22 21.39 -3.65 -9.38
N VAL A 23 21.35 -2.45 -9.96
CA VAL A 23 22.20 -1.31 -9.56
C VAL A 23 21.41 -0.29 -8.74
N LEU A 24 20.16 -0.01 -9.11
CA LEU A 24 19.32 1.01 -8.49
C LEU A 24 18.03 0.39 -7.94
N PRO A 25 17.69 0.60 -6.65
CA PRO A 25 16.43 0.07 -6.11
C PRO A 25 15.23 0.71 -6.83
N LYS A 26 14.14 -0.07 -7.03
CA LYS A 26 12.94 0.39 -7.73
C LYS A 26 12.42 1.76 -7.25
N PRO A 27 12.37 2.05 -5.94
CA PRO A 27 11.92 3.35 -5.45
C PRO A 27 12.77 4.54 -5.91
N LEU A 28 14.03 4.31 -6.29
CA LEU A 28 14.93 5.36 -6.81
C LEU A 28 14.95 5.44 -8.34
N MET A 29 14.15 4.63 -9.04
CA MET A 29 14.02 4.75 -10.50
C MET A 29 13.42 6.10 -10.87
N PRO A 30 13.98 6.79 -11.91
CA PRO A 30 13.54 8.12 -12.27
C PRO A 30 12.17 8.09 -12.97
N ILE A 31 11.35 9.08 -12.63
CA ILE A 31 10.14 9.47 -13.38
C ILE A 31 10.25 10.96 -13.64
N GLY A 32 10.50 11.32 -14.91
CA GLY A 32 10.90 12.68 -15.23
C GLY A 32 12.20 13.05 -14.51
N GLU A 33 12.18 14.11 -13.73
CA GLU A 33 13.36 14.65 -13.02
C GLU A 33 13.57 14.08 -11.62
N TYR A 34 12.64 13.30 -11.10
CA TYR A 34 12.66 12.81 -9.71
C TYR A 34 12.56 11.29 -9.61
N PRO A 35 13.17 10.67 -8.59
CA PRO A 35 12.87 9.29 -8.24
C PRO A 35 11.39 9.09 -7.87
N ILE A 36 10.84 7.92 -8.17
CA ILE A 36 9.45 7.56 -7.82
C ILE A 36 9.16 7.88 -6.35
N LEU A 37 10.02 7.43 -5.44
CA LEU A 37 9.84 7.61 -4.00
C LEU A 37 9.93 9.08 -3.58
N GLU A 38 10.70 9.92 -4.28
CA GLU A 38 10.73 11.36 -4.00
C GLU A 38 9.39 12.01 -4.38
N VAL A 39 8.79 11.61 -5.49
CA VAL A 39 7.44 12.08 -5.86
C VAL A 39 6.43 11.73 -4.77
N VAL A 40 6.45 10.48 -4.28
CA VAL A 40 5.58 10.02 -3.18
C VAL A 40 5.81 10.85 -1.91
N VAL A 41 7.07 11.06 -1.50
CA VAL A 41 7.41 11.86 -0.32
C VAL A 41 6.87 13.28 -0.44
N ARG A 42 7.06 13.94 -1.59
CA ARG A 42 6.56 15.30 -1.85
C ARG A 42 5.03 15.37 -1.79
N GLN A 43 4.34 14.38 -2.35
CA GLN A 43 2.88 14.30 -2.28
C GLN A 43 2.38 14.15 -0.84
N LEU A 44 3.01 13.30 -0.04
CA LEU A 44 2.66 13.12 1.38
C LEU A 44 2.85 14.42 2.17
N ILE A 45 3.97 15.12 1.96
CA ILE A 45 4.24 16.41 2.61
C ILE A 45 3.19 17.45 2.24
N ASN A 46 2.84 17.56 0.96
CA ASN A 46 1.79 18.47 0.47
C ASN A 46 0.40 18.15 1.06
N ASN A 47 0.18 16.91 1.54
CA ASN A 47 -1.04 16.47 2.22
C ASN A 47 -0.91 16.51 3.76
N GLY A 48 0.14 17.18 4.28
CA GLY A 48 0.32 17.42 5.71
C GLY A 48 0.92 16.28 6.51
N PHE A 49 1.53 15.28 5.86
CA PHE A 49 2.33 14.25 6.53
C PHE A 49 3.71 14.82 6.84
N ASN A 50 4.07 14.85 8.11
CA ASN A 50 5.32 15.44 8.61
C ASN A 50 6.29 14.41 9.20
N HIS A 51 5.92 13.14 9.21
CA HIS A 51 6.75 12.03 9.64
C HIS A 51 6.56 10.83 8.70
N ILE A 52 7.66 10.35 8.12
CA ILE A 52 7.67 9.22 7.17
C ILE A 52 8.61 8.15 7.71
N SER A 53 8.11 6.93 7.87
CA SER A 53 8.90 5.75 8.20
C SER A 53 9.06 4.88 6.96
N MET A 54 10.27 4.61 6.56
CA MET A 54 10.55 3.77 5.39
C MET A 54 10.97 2.37 5.82
N ALA A 55 10.14 1.37 5.53
CA ALA A 55 10.53 -0.04 5.66
C ALA A 55 11.40 -0.42 4.46
N VAL A 56 12.68 -0.65 4.70
CA VAL A 56 13.70 -0.89 3.66
C VAL A 56 14.38 -2.24 3.87
N ASN A 57 14.84 -2.85 2.78
CA ASN A 57 15.57 -4.12 2.81
C ASN A 57 16.70 -4.10 1.77
N HIS A 58 16.39 -4.50 0.53
CA HIS A 58 17.36 -4.56 -0.56
C HIS A 58 17.86 -3.17 -0.94
N GLN A 59 19.19 -2.98 -0.96
CA GLN A 59 19.84 -1.70 -1.28
C GLN A 59 19.39 -0.52 -0.36
N ALA A 60 19.06 -0.83 0.90
CA ALA A 60 18.64 0.16 1.89
C ALA A 60 19.62 1.35 2.02
N SER A 61 20.92 1.11 1.87
CA SER A 61 21.96 2.15 1.94
C SER A 61 21.74 3.26 0.90
N LEU A 62 21.37 2.92 -0.33
CA LEU A 62 21.12 3.90 -1.38
C LEU A 62 19.92 4.79 -1.05
N ILE A 63 18.83 4.18 -0.55
CA ILE A 63 17.63 4.92 -0.13
C ILE A 63 17.96 5.85 1.04
N LYS A 64 18.67 5.32 2.06
CA LYS A 64 19.10 6.11 3.23
C LYS A 64 20.03 7.26 2.85
N THR A 65 20.97 7.05 1.93
CA THR A 65 21.87 8.10 1.45
C THR A 65 21.12 9.18 0.69
N PHE A 66 20.14 8.82 -0.12
CA PHE A 66 19.37 9.77 -0.92
C PHE A 66 18.46 10.65 -0.05
N PHE A 67 17.72 10.05 0.89
CA PHE A 67 16.72 10.76 1.68
C PHE A 67 17.24 11.29 3.01
N GLY A 68 18.36 10.77 3.55
CA GLY A 68 18.88 11.18 4.84
C GLY A 68 17.84 11.09 5.95
N ASN A 69 17.79 12.09 6.81
CA ASN A 69 16.77 12.23 7.86
C ASN A 69 15.53 13.05 7.40
N GLY A 70 15.48 13.48 6.14
CA GLY A 70 14.36 14.22 5.56
C GLY A 70 14.46 15.74 5.64
N GLU A 71 15.55 16.31 6.21
CA GLU A 71 15.74 17.76 6.34
C GLU A 71 15.58 18.51 5.02
N LYS A 72 16.09 17.96 3.92
CA LYS A 72 15.98 18.52 2.57
C LYS A 72 14.53 18.83 2.18
N TRP A 73 13.57 18.10 2.72
CA TRP A 73 12.15 18.25 2.43
C TRP A 73 11.34 18.77 3.64
N SER A 74 12.00 19.19 4.71
CA SER A 74 11.34 19.66 5.95
C SER A 74 10.36 18.63 6.54
N VAL A 75 10.71 17.35 6.46
CA VAL A 75 9.94 16.21 6.99
C VAL A 75 10.88 15.32 7.80
N LYS A 76 10.37 14.71 8.88
CA LYS A 76 11.14 13.70 9.61
C LYS A 76 11.09 12.38 8.84
N ILE A 77 12.24 11.79 8.51
CA ILE A 77 12.34 10.45 7.91
C ILE A 77 13.11 9.53 8.84
N ASP A 78 12.52 8.40 9.17
CA ASP A 78 13.19 7.30 9.86
C ASP A 78 13.11 6.00 9.03
N TYR A 79 13.94 5.01 9.38
CA TYR A 79 14.09 3.78 8.61
C TYR A 79 13.94 2.58 9.51
N PHE A 80 13.11 1.66 9.11
CA PHE A 80 13.08 0.31 9.63
C PHE A 80 13.74 -0.64 8.61
N GLN A 81 14.87 -1.24 9.00
CA GLN A 81 15.58 -2.17 8.13
C GLN A 81 15.23 -3.61 8.48
N GLU A 82 14.56 -4.30 7.57
CA GLU A 82 14.27 -5.72 7.72
C GLU A 82 15.55 -6.55 7.61
N GLN A 83 15.80 -7.38 8.60
CA GLN A 83 16.90 -8.36 8.56
C GLN A 83 16.53 -9.60 7.74
N LYS A 84 15.23 -9.94 7.73
CA LYS A 84 14.63 -11.01 6.92
C LYS A 84 13.37 -10.47 6.26
N PRO A 85 12.95 -10.98 5.10
CA PRO A 85 11.70 -10.58 4.49
C PRO A 85 10.52 -10.82 5.44
N LEU A 86 9.79 -9.77 5.79
CA LEU A 86 8.64 -9.83 6.70
C LEU A 86 7.29 -9.78 5.97
N GLY A 87 7.30 -9.71 4.65
CA GLY A 87 6.08 -9.51 3.85
C GLY A 87 5.65 -8.04 3.84
N THR A 88 4.42 -7.77 3.38
CA THR A 88 3.93 -6.40 3.25
C THR A 88 3.46 -5.79 4.57
N MET A 89 2.93 -6.59 5.50
CA MET A 89 2.40 -6.08 6.77
C MET A 89 3.31 -6.38 7.97
N GLY A 90 4.16 -7.40 7.89
CA GLY A 90 5.09 -7.75 8.95
C GLY A 90 5.96 -6.60 9.48
N PRO A 91 6.49 -5.69 8.64
CA PRO A 91 7.27 -4.55 9.11
C PRO A 91 6.56 -3.68 10.16
N LEU A 92 5.23 -3.60 10.12
CA LEU A 92 4.45 -2.75 11.03
C LEU A 92 4.56 -3.17 12.49
N SER A 93 4.77 -4.46 12.78
CA SER A 93 4.94 -4.96 14.15
C SER A 93 6.23 -4.49 14.81
N ASN A 94 7.21 -4.07 14.03
CA ASN A 94 8.54 -3.69 14.49
C ASN A 94 8.81 -2.18 14.45
N ILE A 95 7.85 -1.38 13.97
CA ILE A 95 7.95 0.08 14.00
C ILE A 95 7.37 0.57 15.33
N SER A 96 8.23 1.14 16.17
CA SER A 96 7.84 1.76 17.43
C SER A 96 7.13 3.09 17.21
N ASP A 97 6.43 3.57 18.25
CA ASP A 97 5.84 4.92 18.32
C ASP A 97 4.86 5.26 17.19
N LEU A 98 4.18 4.25 16.60
CA LEU A 98 3.11 4.50 15.64
C LEU A 98 1.98 5.29 16.30
N PRO A 99 1.46 6.37 15.67
CA PRO A 99 0.28 7.06 16.14
C PRO A 99 -0.96 6.16 16.05
N ASP A 100 -2.07 6.60 16.64
CA ASP A 100 -3.30 5.82 16.61
C ASP A 100 -3.75 5.46 15.22
N ASP A 101 -3.63 6.39 14.27
CA ASP A 101 -3.94 6.16 12.86
C ASP A 101 -2.81 6.68 11.98
N PHE A 102 -2.42 5.90 11.00
CA PHE A 102 -1.32 6.22 10.09
C PHE A 102 -1.57 5.64 8.69
N LEU A 103 -0.92 6.24 7.70
CA LEU A 103 -0.93 5.75 6.33
C LEU A 103 0.11 4.63 6.16
N VAL A 104 -0.24 3.61 5.39
CA VAL A 104 0.69 2.59 4.88
C VAL A 104 0.56 2.55 3.37
N MET A 105 1.68 2.59 2.65
CA MET A 105 1.64 2.48 1.19
C MET A 105 2.91 1.86 0.61
N ASN A 106 2.80 1.29 -0.58
CA ASN A 106 3.97 0.86 -1.33
C ASN A 106 4.75 2.09 -1.84
N GLY A 107 6.07 1.99 -1.85
CA GLY A 107 6.97 3.10 -2.21
C GLY A 107 7.13 3.34 -3.73
N ASP A 108 6.33 2.66 -4.54
CA ASP A 108 6.39 2.71 -6.00
C ASP A 108 5.04 3.05 -6.66
N ILE A 109 4.12 3.62 -5.89
CA ILE A 109 2.80 4.01 -6.35
C ILE A 109 2.80 5.49 -6.75
N LEU A 110 2.28 5.75 -7.94
CA LEU A 110 1.97 7.09 -8.43
C LEU A 110 0.46 7.28 -8.50
N THR A 111 -0.03 8.35 -7.88
CA THR A 111 -1.48 8.63 -7.82
C THR A 111 -1.72 10.12 -7.61
N ASP A 112 -2.89 10.61 -7.99
CA ASP A 112 -3.38 11.94 -7.64
C ASP A 112 -4.35 11.91 -6.44
N LEU A 113 -4.32 10.84 -5.64
CA LEU A 113 -5.12 10.69 -4.42
C LEU A 113 -4.83 11.82 -3.44
N ASN A 114 -5.89 12.46 -2.95
CA ASN A 114 -5.81 13.38 -1.83
C ASN A 114 -5.66 12.58 -0.51
N PHE A 115 -4.43 12.42 -0.05
CA PHE A 115 -4.12 11.65 1.17
C PHE A 115 -4.70 12.28 2.44
N ASP A 116 -4.85 13.61 2.50
CA ASP A 116 -5.47 14.29 3.66
C ASP A 116 -6.97 13.96 3.75
N PHE A 117 -7.66 13.97 2.60
CA PHE A 117 -9.05 13.56 2.54
C PHE A 117 -9.22 12.08 2.91
N PHE A 118 -8.36 11.19 2.38
CA PHE A 118 -8.40 9.75 2.69
C PHE A 118 -8.16 9.49 4.18
N TYR A 119 -7.21 10.22 4.80
CA TYR A 119 -6.97 10.17 6.25
C TYR A 119 -8.21 10.57 7.04
N LYS A 120 -8.83 11.71 6.70
CA LYS A 120 -10.03 12.21 7.38
C LYS A 120 -11.23 11.26 7.27
N GLU A 121 -11.44 10.65 6.11
CA GLU A 121 -12.50 9.67 5.91
C GLU A 121 -12.29 8.40 6.76
N HIS A 122 -11.06 7.93 6.89
CA HIS A 122 -10.73 6.80 7.77
C HIS A 122 -11.13 7.10 9.23
N ILE A 123 -10.69 8.23 9.75
CA ILE A 123 -11.02 8.66 11.13
C ILE A 123 -12.53 8.76 11.31
N LYS A 124 -13.23 9.42 10.39
CA LYS A 124 -14.69 9.58 10.45
C LYS A 124 -15.42 8.24 10.48
N ASN A 125 -14.95 7.27 9.71
CA ASN A 125 -15.54 5.93 9.64
C ASN A 125 -15.24 5.07 10.87
N ASN A 126 -14.28 5.46 11.71
CA ASN A 126 -13.82 4.69 12.86
C ASN A 126 -13.54 3.22 12.51
N SER A 127 -12.78 3.01 11.44
CA SER A 127 -12.40 1.69 10.95
C SER A 127 -11.02 1.31 11.47
N ILE A 128 -10.80 0.01 11.72
CA ILE A 128 -9.47 -0.45 12.13
C ILE A 128 -8.49 -0.44 10.94
N PHE A 129 -9.04 -0.61 9.73
CA PHE A 129 -8.29 -0.63 8.47
C PHE A 129 -9.15 -0.07 7.34
N THR A 130 -8.59 0.76 6.46
CA THR A 130 -9.27 1.25 5.25
C THR A 130 -8.38 1.01 4.04
N ILE A 131 -8.93 0.31 3.04
CA ILE A 131 -8.25 0.00 1.79
C ILE A 131 -8.64 1.06 0.76
N CYS A 132 -7.66 1.74 0.16
CA CYS A 132 -7.91 2.49 -1.06
C CYS A 132 -7.99 1.49 -2.24
N SER A 133 -9.09 1.53 -2.99
CA SER A 133 -9.36 0.62 -4.09
C SER A 133 -9.63 1.37 -5.39
N SER A 134 -9.34 0.71 -6.50
CA SER A 134 -9.70 1.18 -7.83
C SER A 134 -10.47 0.11 -8.56
N GLU A 135 -11.44 0.51 -9.36
CA GLU A 135 -12.18 -0.39 -10.23
C GLU A 135 -11.29 -0.87 -11.40
N ARG A 136 -11.43 -2.13 -11.74
CA ARG A 136 -10.83 -2.75 -12.93
C ARG A 136 -11.91 -3.53 -13.68
N SER A 137 -11.87 -3.46 -15.00
CA SER A 137 -12.72 -4.23 -15.88
C SER A 137 -11.86 -5.17 -16.73
N GLN A 138 -12.23 -6.43 -16.78
CA GLN A 138 -11.59 -7.45 -17.61
C GLN A 138 -12.62 -8.02 -18.57
N LYS A 139 -12.37 -7.85 -19.86
CA LYS A 139 -13.18 -8.49 -20.90
C LYS A 139 -12.83 -9.97 -21.00
N ILE A 140 -13.86 -10.82 -20.97
CA ILE A 140 -13.74 -12.25 -21.28
C ILE A 140 -14.08 -12.44 -22.74
N ASP A 141 -13.13 -12.96 -23.52
CA ASP A 141 -13.31 -13.12 -24.98
C ASP A 141 -14.05 -14.42 -25.36
N TYR A 142 -14.77 -15.05 -24.41
CA TYR A 142 -15.53 -16.28 -24.56
C TYR A 142 -16.94 -16.13 -24.01
N GLY A 143 -17.87 -16.98 -24.49
CA GLY A 143 -19.17 -17.18 -23.83
C GLY A 143 -18.97 -17.82 -22.47
N VAL A 144 -19.47 -17.17 -21.40
CA VAL A 144 -19.41 -17.66 -20.03
C VAL A 144 -20.68 -18.44 -19.73
N LEU A 145 -20.52 -19.67 -19.22
CA LEU A 145 -21.58 -20.62 -18.91
C LEU A 145 -21.68 -20.83 -17.41
N GLU A 146 -22.90 -20.85 -16.88
CA GLU A 146 -23.19 -21.34 -15.53
C GLU A 146 -24.07 -22.59 -15.64
N SER A 147 -23.81 -23.61 -14.80
CA SER A 147 -24.59 -24.82 -14.74
C SER A 147 -25.08 -25.13 -13.34
N ASP A 148 -26.18 -25.88 -13.23
CA ASP A 148 -26.63 -26.44 -11.97
C ASP A 148 -25.77 -27.66 -11.54
N SER A 149 -26.13 -28.25 -10.38
CA SER A 149 -25.46 -29.44 -9.83
C SER A 149 -25.63 -30.71 -10.71
N ASN A 150 -26.56 -30.70 -11.65
CA ASN A 150 -26.84 -31.81 -12.58
C ASN A 150 -26.16 -31.62 -13.95
N GLY A 151 -25.48 -30.48 -14.15
CA GLY A 151 -24.76 -30.16 -15.38
C GLY A 151 -25.63 -29.49 -16.46
N PHE A 152 -26.84 -29.06 -16.14
CA PHE A 152 -27.69 -28.32 -17.08
C PHE A 152 -27.34 -26.85 -17.10
N LEU A 153 -27.31 -26.23 -18.30
CA LEU A 153 -27.03 -24.82 -18.49
C LEU A 153 -28.11 -23.97 -17.82
N THR A 154 -27.67 -23.05 -16.91
CA THR A 154 -28.57 -22.13 -16.20
C THR A 154 -28.38 -20.67 -16.66
N LYS A 155 -27.20 -20.31 -17.18
CA LYS A 155 -26.93 -18.95 -17.67
C LYS A 155 -25.88 -18.96 -18.75
N PHE A 156 -26.04 -18.04 -19.71
CA PHE A 156 -25.08 -17.79 -20.79
C PHE A 156 -24.88 -16.30 -20.95
N ASN A 157 -23.60 -15.85 -20.93
CA ASN A 157 -23.21 -14.47 -21.20
C ASN A 157 -22.13 -14.46 -22.28
N GLU A 158 -22.44 -13.87 -23.42
CA GLU A 158 -21.48 -13.74 -24.52
C GLU A 158 -20.50 -12.59 -24.23
N LYS A 159 -19.21 -12.93 -24.13
CA LYS A 159 -18.09 -11.99 -23.96
C LYS A 159 -18.33 -10.88 -22.92
N PRO A 160 -18.68 -11.26 -21.68
CA PRO A 160 -18.99 -10.26 -20.64
C PRO A 160 -17.75 -9.50 -20.19
N ASN A 161 -17.97 -8.28 -19.67
CA ASN A 161 -17.00 -7.61 -18.83
C ASN A 161 -17.20 -8.05 -17.38
N LEU A 162 -16.10 -8.33 -16.68
CA LEU A 162 -16.06 -8.54 -15.24
C LEU A 162 -15.47 -7.30 -14.58
N ASP A 163 -16.29 -6.59 -13.83
CA ASP A 163 -15.88 -5.43 -13.06
C ASP A 163 -15.62 -5.86 -11.61
N TYR A 164 -14.48 -5.42 -11.06
CA TYR A 164 -14.07 -5.76 -9.71
C TYR A 164 -13.17 -4.68 -9.10
N LEU A 165 -13.19 -4.58 -7.77
CA LEU A 165 -12.32 -3.67 -7.04
C LEU A 165 -11.00 -4.34 -6.72
N VAL A 166 -9.91 -3.61 -6.94
CA VAL A 166 -8.56 -4.02 -6.56
C VAL A 166 -7.95 -3.08 -5.54
N SER A 167 -7.15 -3.62 -4.63
CA SER A 167 -6.36 -2.80 -3.71
C SER A 167 -5.28 -2.03 -4.48
N MET A 168 -5.20 -0.73 -4.20
CA MET A 168 -4.18 0.15 -4.79
C MET A 168 -2.82 0.03 -4.10
N GLY A 169 -2.69 -0.71 -2.99
CA GLY A 169 -1.48 -0.72 -2.16
C GLY A 169 -1.34 0.53 -1.28
N ILE A 170 -2.44 1.20 -0.99
CA ILE A 170 -2.54 2.37 -0.12
C ILE A 170 -3.59 2.10 0.94
N TYR A 171 -3.23 2.29 2.20
CA TYR A 171 -4.06 1.91 3.33
C TYR A 171 -4.02 2.97 4.43
N MET A 172 -5.15 3.20 5.09
CA MET A 172 -5.17 3.83 6.41
C MET A 172 -5.32 2.74 7.47
N VAL A 173 -4.52 2.82 8.52
CA VAL A 173 -4.36 1.75 9.51
C VAL A 173 -4.43 2.31 10.90
N ASN A 174 -5.32 1.76 11.74
CA ASN A 174 -5.28 2.03 13.17
C ASN A 174 -4.23 1.13 13.83
N LYS A 175 -3.46 1.67 14.80
CA LYS A 175 -2.36 0.93 15.45
C LYS A 175 -2.79 -0.39 16.10
N LYS A 176 -4.07 -0.55 16.45
CA LYS A 176 -4.59 -1.83 16.98
C LYS A 176 -4.37 -3.00 16.03
N VAL A 177 -4.22 -2.73 14.73
CA VAL A 177 -3.91 -3.74 13.72
C VAL A 177 -2.59 -4.44 14.00
N THR A 178 -1.61 -3.78 14.63
CA THR A 178 -0.32 -4.39 14.95
C THR A 178 -0.45 -5.60 15.90
N ASN A 179 -1.52 -5.67 16.70
CA ASN A 179 -1.81 -6.80 17.58
C ASN A 179 -2.16 -8.10 16.81
N PHE A 180 -2.52 -7.98 15.53
CA PHE A 180 -2.81 -9.13 14.65
C PHE A 180 -1.57 -9.60 13.90
N ILE A 181 -0.49 -8.81 13.89
CA ILE A 181 0.69 -9.06 13.07
C ILE A 181 1.73 -9.82 13.91
N PRO A 182 2.06 -11.06 13.56
CA PRO A 182 3.09 -11.83 14.26
C PRO A 182 4.49 -11.28 13.92
N ASN A 183 5.47 -11.55 14.77
CA ASN A 183 6.87 -11.21 14.49
C ASN A 183 7.51 -12.22 13.51
N SER A 184 6.91 -12.34 12.33
CA SER A 184 7.32 -13.26 11.25
C SER A 184 6.85 -12.73 9.90
N PHE A 185 7.11 -13.48 8.82
CA PHE A 185 6.55 -13.14 7.51
C PHE A 185 5.02 -13.07 7.56
N TYR A 186 4.47 -11.92 7.19
CA TYR A 186 3.03 -11.68 7.22
C TYR A 186 2.60 -10.75 6.07
N GLY A 187 1.74 -11.27 5.19
CA GLY A 187 1.27 -10.56 4.01
C GLY A 187 0.00 -9.76 4.27
N PHE A 188 -0.35 -8.90 3.31
CA PHE A 188 -1.62 -8.18 3.31
C PHE A 188 -2.82 -9.14 3.26
N ASP A 189 -2.72 -10.19 2.45
CA ASP A 189 -3.71 -11.28 2.33
C ASP A 189 -4.02 -11.95 3.67
N SER A 190 -2.96 -12.32 4.39
CA SER A 190 -3.07 -12.96 5.71
C SER A 190 -3.75 -12.02 6.71
N LEU A 191 -3.35 -10.75 6.74
CA LEU A 191 -3.98 -9.74 7.61
C LEU A 191 -5.47 -9.58 7.29
N MET A 192 -5.85 -9.45 6.01
CA MET A 192 -7.25 -9.28 5.63
C MET A 192 -8.11 -10.48 6.05
N LEU A 193 -7.61 -11.70 5.85
CA LEU A 193 -8.31 -12.91 6.27
C LEU A 193 -8.50 -12.96 7.80
N ASP A 194 -7.49 -12.56 8.56
CA ASP A 194 -7.58 -12.56 10.03
C ASP A 194 -8.53 -11.46 10.55
N LEU A 195 -8.49 -10.26 9.98
CA LEU A 195 -9.43 -9.20 10.32
C LEU A 195 -10.88 -9.60 10.01
N LEU A 196 -11.13 -10.22 8.86
CA LEU A 196 -12.46 -10.75 8.50
C LEU A 196 -12.93 -11.84 9.45
N ARG A 197 -12.07 -12.81 9.82
CA ARG A 197 -12.39 -13.87 10.79
C ARG A 197 -12.74 -13.30 12.16
N LYS A 198 -12.06 -12.23 12.57
CA LYS A 198 -12.31 -11.53 13.83
C LYS A 198 -13.47 -10.55 13.76
N LYS A 199 -14.09 -10.40 12.59
CA LYS A 199 -15.20 -9.45 12.34
C LYS A 199 -14.82 -8.00 12.65
N GLU A 200 -13.57 -7.66 12.42
CA GLU A 200 -13.08 -6.30 12.57
C GLU A 200 -13.63 -5.39 11.46
N LYS A 201 -13.78 -4.10 11.75
CA LYS A 201 -14.34 -3.15 10.80
C LYS A 201 -13.28 -2.71 9.78
N VAL A 202 -13.24 -3.36 8.63
CA VAL A 202 -12.43 -3.01 7.48
C VAL A 202 -13.30 -2.24 6.48
N SER A 203 -12.87 -1.04 6.08
CA SER A 203 -13.56 -0.22 5.09
C SER A 203 -12.83 -0.25 3.75
N ILE A 204 -13.59 -0.04 2.68
CA ILE A 204 -13.07 0.19 1.32
C ILE A 204 -13.42 1.62 0.92
N LYS A 205 -12.43 2.35 0.39
CA LYS A 205 -12.63 3.67 -0.23
C LYS A 205 -12.27 3.57 -1.70
N GLU A 206 -13.27 3.64 -2.54
CA GLU A 206 -13.07 3.67 -3.99
C GLU A 206 -12.45 5.00 -4.43
N PHE A 207 -11.55 4.89 -5.39
CA PHE A 207 -10.84 6.00 -6.01
C PHE A 207 -10.84 5.81 -7.54
N SER A 208 -11.28 6.83 -8.25
CA SER A 208 -11.43 6.83 -9.72
C SER A 208 -10.38 7.69 -10.44
N GLY A 209 -9.43 8.29 -9.70
CA GLY A 209 -8.35 9.11 -10.26
C GLY A 209 -7.19 8.30 -10.83
N TYR A 210 -6.08 9.00 -11.09
CA TYR A 210 -4.87 8.38 -11.63
C TYR A 210 -4.19 7.45 -10.60
N TRP A 211 -3.85 6.24 -11.02
CA TRP A 211 -3.12 5.24 -10.25
C TRP A 211 -2.29 4.31 -11.12
N LEU A 212 -0.99 4.24 -10.85
CA LEU A 212 0.01 3.40 -11.51
C LEU A 212 0.89 2.70 -10.46
#